data_f47cdeb0bbcc860aa27dfd341d744c02
#
_entry.id   f47cdeb0bbcc860aa27dfd341d744c02
#
_cell.length_a   1.000
_cell.length_b   1.000
_cell.length_c   1.000
_cell.angle_alpha   90.00
_cell.angle_beta   90.00
_cell.angle_gamma   90.00
#
_symmetry.space_group_name_H-M   'P 1'
#
loop_
_entity.id
_entity.type
_entity.pdbx_description
1 polymer ?
#
loop_
_entity_poly.entity_id
_entity_poly.type
_entity_poly.pdbx_seq_one_letter_code
_entity_poly.pdbx_strand_id
1 'polypeptide(L)'
;MTRETHTGDPTDAGSGARPALSLGTEAARNLSTTTKTPPQMQGITSRWLQRTLPWVEASSGTYRVNRRLTYTLGDGRVTFVSTGKHVQVVPQELRELPALRDFDDDAVLGALADRFVQREYEAGAVLAEAGAPVDRILLLAHGKAHKLTRGEYGDDAVLGLLADGDHAGSGLLLDQGSRWPHTVKAVTPCTVLELRGDVVEETAARADGLRAHLDDVRSRPSKSQNKHGEAEIGIHSGHSGEAPLGGTFVDYETSPREYELAVAQAVLRVHSRVSDLYSTPMDQTEQQLRLTIEALRERQEHDLLNNPDFGLLHNADLSQRIHTRTGPPTPDDLDELLS
;
A
#
# COMPACT_ATOMS: atom_id res chain seq x y z
N MET A 1 -57.87 23.20 53.36
CA MET A 1 -58.64 21.98 53.10
C MET A 1 -58.75 21.78 51.64
N THR A 2 -58.05 20.86 51.11
CA THR A 2 -58.41 19.74 50.25
C THR A 2 -57.16 19.21 49.63
N ARG A 3 -56.78 18.00 50.04
CA ARG A 3 -55.67 17.17 49.48
C ARG A 3 -56.18 16.61 48.17
N GLU A 4 -55.46 16.83 47.09
CA GLU A 4 -55.56 16.01 45.88
C GLU A 4 -54.42 15.02 45.87
N THR A 5 -54.79 13.77 46.04
CA THR A 5 -53.88 12.60 45.83
C THR A 5 -53.88 12.27 44.37
N HIS A 6 -52.73 12.47 43.74
CA HIS A 6 -52.46 11.98 42.38
C HIS A 6 -51.94 10.54 42.48
N THR A 7 -52.81 9.60 42.21
CA THR A 7 -52.48 8.20 41.94
C THR A 7 -51.77 8.10 40.60
N GLY A 8 -50.46 7.86 40.65
CA GLY A 8 -49.67 7.51 39.47
C GLY A 8 -49.91 6.05 39.14
N ASP A 9 -50.21 5.81 37.91
CA ASP A 9 -50.42 4.51 37.25
C ASP A 9 -49.12 3.70 37.20
N PRO A 10 -49.05 2.45 37.66
CA PRO A 10 -47.86 1.60 37.57
C PRO A 10 -47.98 0.65 36.37
N THR A 11 -47.79 1.13 35.18
CA THR A 11 -47.63 0.28 34.00
C THR A 11 -46.59 0.84 33.05
N ASP A 12 -45.31 0.59 33.35
CA ASP A 12 -44.32 0.37 32.33
C ASP A 12 -43.13 -0.41 32.93
N ALA A 13 -43.38 -1.67 33.24
CA ALA A 13 -42.33 -2.63 33.56
C ALA A 13 -42.18 -3.57 32.36
N GLY A 14 -41.17 -3.33 31.54
CA GLY A 14 -40.86 -4.37 30.59
C GLY A 14 -40.22 -3.97 29.26
N SER A 15 -39.18 -3.18 29.28
CA SER A 15 -38.22 -3.20 28.19
C SER A 15 -36.85 -3.43 28.82
N GLY A 16 -36.35 -4.66 28.70
CA GLY A 16 -35.00 -5.01 29.10
C GLY A 16 -33.99 -4.26 28.25
N ALA A 17 -33.89 -2.96 28.49
CA ALA A 17 -32.82 -2.14 27.88
C ALA A 17 -31.49 -2.69 28.38
N ARG A 18 -30.71 -3.25 27.46
CA ARG A 18 -29.31 -3.53 27.69
C ARG A 18 -28.66 -2.27 28.28
N PRO A 19 -27.90 -2.38 29.38
CA PRO A 19 -27.24 -1.21 29.93
C PRO A 19 -26.41 -0.57 28.81
N ALA A 20 -26.62 0.72 28.60
CA ALA A 20 -25.90 1.48 27.59
C ALA A 20 -24.40 1.37 27.93
N LEU A 21 -23.63 0.83 26.99
CA LEU A 21 -22.16 0.67 27.12
C LEU A 21 -21.43 2.03 27.05
N SER A 22 -22.12 3.11 26.70
CA SER A 22 -21.59 4.47 26.65
C SER A 22 -22.46 5.42 27.47
N LEU A 23 -21.83 6.40 28.09
CA LEU A 23 -22.54 7.49 28.75
C LEU A 23 -23.27 8.35 27.73
N GLY A 24 -24.58 8.50 27.91
CA GLY A 24 -25.35 9.50 27.16
C GLY A 24 -24.76 10.91 27.38
N THR A 25 -24.91 11.79 26.39
CA THR A 25 -24.43 13.18 26.45
C THR A 25 -24.95 13.97 27.66
N GLU A 26 -26.13 13.66 28.12
CA GLU A 26 -26.75 14.27 29.29
C GLU A 26 -26.08 13.78 30.59
N ALA A 27 -25.83 12.48 30.73
CA ALA A 27 -25.10 11.92 31.86
C ALA A 27 -23.65 12.42 31.89
N ALA A 28 -23.00 12.56 30.73
CA ALA A 28 -21.67 13.14 30.63
C ALA A 28 -21.64 14.63 31.05
N ARG A 29 -22.66 15.40 30.69
CA ARG A 29 -22.80 16.79 31.13
C ARG A 29 -23.01 16.88 32.65
N ASN A 30 -23.83 16.02 33.20
CA ASN A 30 -24.08 15.99 34.66
C ASN A 30 -22.78 15.61 35.41
N LEU A 31 -21.97 14.71 34.89
CA LEU A 31 -20.67 14.39 35.45
C LEU A 31 -19.68 15.57 35.35
N SER A 32 -19.72 16.35 34.29
CA SER A 32 -18.85 17.54 34.13
C SER A 32 -19.24 18.71 35.03
N THR A 33 -20.51 18.78 35.45
CA THR A 33 -21.04 19.90 36.24
C THR A 33 -21.13 19.62 37.74
N THR A 34 -20.87 18.40 38.19
CA THR A 34 -21.01 18.01 39.60
C THR A 34 -19.92 18.57 40.54
N THR A 35 -18.86 19.14 40.06
CA THR A 35 -17.86 19.82 40.91
C THR A 35 -18.26 21.27 41.15
N LYS A 36 -19.09 21.48 42.12
CA LYS A 36 -19.48 22.83 42.57
C LYS A 36 -18.46 23.51 43.48
N THR A 37 -17.47 22.79 43.93
CA THR A 37 -16.39 23.32 44.77
C THR A 37 -15.03 23.03 44.13
N PRO A 38 -14.15 24.06 44.00
CA PRO A 38 -12.80 23.82 43.52
C PRO A 38 -12.07 22.85 44.47
N PRO A 39 -11.15 22.01 43.95
CA PRO A 39 -10.37 21.10 44.78
C PRO A 39 -9.59 21.86 45.83
N GLN A 40 -9.68 21.44 47.08
CA GLN A 40 -8.98 22.11 48.19
C GLN A 40 -7.49 21.73 48.26
N MET A 41 -7.04 20.76 47.52
CA MET A 41 -5.65 20.32 47.43
C MET A 41 -4.96 20.89 46.20
N GLN A 42 -3.87 21.58 46.38
CA GLN A 42 -2.98 21.97 45.29
C GLN A 42 -2.34 20.72 44.68
N GLY A 43 -2.33 20.62 43.36
CA GLY A 43 -1.72 19.53 42.63
C GLY A 43 -2.67 18.43 42.14
N ILE A 44 -3.97 18.51 42.42
CA ILE A 44 -4.98 17.64 41.86
C ILE A 44 -5.43 18.20 40.51
N THR A 45 -5.26 17.42 39.45
CA THR A 45 -5.67 17.80 38.11
C THR A 45 -7.20 17.80 38.00
N SER A 46 -7.80 18.87 37.51
CA SER A 46 -9.25 18.94 37.27
C SER A 46 -9.65 17.96 36.13
N ARG A 47 -10.89 17.45 36.18
CA ARG A 47 -11.37 16.41 35.25
C ARG A 47 -11.24 16.73 33.78
N TRP A 48 -11.46 17.98 33.39
CA TRP A 48 -11.33 18.40 32.00
C TRP A 48 -9.87 18.37 31.51
N LEU A 49 -8.88 18.49 32.38
CA LEU A 49 -7.47 18.34 32.04
C LEU A 49 -7.08 16.89 31.77
N GLN A 50 -7.82 15.92 32.29
CA GLN A 50 -7.55 14.52 32.04
C GLN A 50 -7.77 14.14 30.57
N ARG A 51 -8.66 14.84 29.85
CA ARG A 51 -8.86 14.68 28.43
C ARG A 51 -7.71 15.24 27.58
N THR A 52 -6.89 16.10 28.15
CA THR A 52 -5.78 16.76 27.48
C THR A 52 -4.42 16.21 27.92
N LEU A 53 -4.39 15.21 28.82
CA LEU A 53 -3.15 14.55 29.16
C LEU A 53 -2.62 13.83 27.93
N PRO A 54 -1.39 14.16 27.49
CA PRO A 54 -0.81 13.51 26.34
C PRO A 54 -0.61 12.01 26.63
N TRP A 55 -0.91 11.19 25.64
CA TRP A 55 -0.51 9.81 25.64
C TRP A 55 1.02 9.76 25.59
N VAL A 56 1.63 9.00 26.44
CA VAL A 56 3.07 8.77 26.41
C VAL A 56 3.30 7.49 25.63
N GLU A 57 3.85 7.61 24.45
CA GLU A 57 4.37 6.49 23.70
C GLU A 57 5.77 6.17 24.24
N ALA A 58 5.96 4.96 24.72
CA ALA A 58 7.25 4.47 25.15
C ALA A 58 7.67 3.33 24.22
N SER A 59 8.86 3.44 23.64
CA SER A 59 9.44 2.34 22.87
C SER A 59 9.77 1.19 23.83
N SER A 60 9.17 0.02 23.61
CA SER A 60 9.34 -1.14 24.50
C SER A 60 10.28 -2.21 23.95
N GLY A 61 10.63 -2.13 22.68
CA GLY A 61 11.54 -3.05 22.01
C GLY A 61 11.38 -3.01 20.51
N THR A 62 12.24 -3.73 19.82
CA THR A 62 12.17 -3.91 18.36
C THR A 62 12.09 -5.40 18.04
N TYR A 63 11.37 -5.73 16.99
CA TYR A 63 11.41 -7.05 16.39
C TYR A 63 11.58 -6.95 14.88
N ARG A 64 12.21 -7.98 14.31
CA ARG A 64 12.51 -8.06 12.88
C ARG A 64 11.60 -9.11 12.25
N VAL A 65 10.97 -8.74 11.14
CA VAL A 65 10.17 -9.66 10.34
C VAL A 65 11.00 -10.10 9.14
N ASN A 66 11.40 -11.38 9.13
CA ASN A 66 12.04 -11.99 7.97
C ASN A 66 10.95 -12.54 7.05
N ARG A 67 10.91 -12.04 5.81
CA ARG A 67 10.01 -12.54 4.77
C ARG A 67 10.76 -13.46 3.84
N ARG A 68 10.11 -14.55 3.48
CA ARG A 68 10.55 -15.41 2.40
C ARG A 68 10.02 -14.85 1.10
N LEU A 69 10.90 -14.53 0.17
CA LEU A 69 10.56 -14.07 -1.16
C LEU A 69 10.50 -15.29 -2.08
N THR A 70 9.45 -15.39 -2.88
CA THR A 70 9.33 -16.40 -3.93
C THR A 70 8.99 -15.66 -5.22
N TYR A 71 9.77 -15.88 -6.26
CA TYR A 71 9.58 -15.27 -7.56
C TYR A 71 9.90 -16.28 -8.67
N THR A 72 9.33 -16.08 -9.84
CA THR A 72 9.48 -16.95 -11.01
C THR A 72 10.12 -16.17 -12.14
N LEU A 73 11.26 -16.64 -12.65
CA LEU A 73 11.90 -16.07 -13.82
C LEU A 73 11.43 -16.77 -15.09
N GLY A 74 11.22 -16.03 -16.16
CA GLY A 74 10.84 -16.54 -17.47
C GLY A 74 9.34 -16.54 -17.74
N ASP A 75 8.53 -15.92 -16.88
CA ASP A 75 7.09 -15.77 -17.09
C ASP A 75 6.71 -14.48 -17.83
N GLY A 76 7.69 -13.62 -18.13
CA GLY A 76 7.52 -12.37 -18.85
C GLY A 76 7.02 -11.20 -17.99
N ARG A 77 6.94 -11.39 -16.66
CA ARG A 77 6.48 -10.38 -15.71
C ARG A 77 7.52 -10.11 -14.65
N VAL A 78 7.55 -8.88 -14.19
CA VAL A 78 8.49 -8.43 -13.15
C VAL A 78 7.79 -8.44 -11.80
N THR A 79 8.44 -9.02 -10.79
CA THR A 79 7.93 -9.09 -9.41
C THR A 79 8.49 -7.95 -8.56
N PHE A 80 7.69 -7.45 -7.65
CA PHE A 80 8.02 -6.35 -6.77
C PHE A 80 7.89 -6.73 -5.30
N VAL A 81 8.67 -6.05 -4.46
CA VAL A 81 8.56 -6.13 -3.01
C VAL A 81 8.09 -4.77 -2.50
N SER A 82 7.02 -4.75 -1.72
CA SER A 82 6.54 -3.52 -1.09
C SER A 82 6.88 -3.50 0.40
N THR A 83 7.43 -2.38 0.84
CA THR A 83 7.73 -2.10 2.24
C THR A 83 7.03 -0.81 2.64
N GLY A 84 5.84 -0.93 3.22
CA GLY A 84 4.96 0.22 3.43
C GLY A 84 4.48 0.82 2.12
N LYS A 85 4.79 2.10 1.91
CA LYS A 85 4.50 2.81 0.65
C LYS A 85 5.59 2.67 -0.41
N HIS A 86 6.71 2.09 -0.05
CA HIS A 86 7.87 1.99 -0.93
C HIS A 86 7.86 0.66 -1.66
N VAL A 87 7.95 0.72 -2.99
CA VAL A 87 7.97 -0.45 -3.88
C VAL A 87 9.34 -0.56 -4.51
N GLN A 88 9.88 -1.76 -4.52
CA GLN A 88 11.17 -2.07 -5.13
C GLN A 88 11.01 -3.27 -6.08
N VAL A 89 11.74 -3.26 -7.18
CA VAL A 89 11.81 -4.42 -8.06
C VAL A 89 12.74 -5.47 -7.48
N VAL A 90 12.38 -6.75 -7.60
CA VAL A 90 13.28 -7.86 -7.30
C VAL A 90 14.40 -7.84 -8.34
N PRO A 91 15.71 -7.72 -7.96
CA PRO A 91 16.78 -7.51 -8.93
C PRO A 91 16.84 -8.59 -10.02
N GLN A 92 16.68 -9.85 -9.66
CA GLN A 92 16.73 -10.97 -10.59
C GLN A 92 15.62 -10.93 -11.63
N GLU A 93 14.48 -10.34 -11.29
CA GLU A 93 13.32 -10.15 -12.18
C GLU A 93 13.58 -9.16 -13.32
N LEU A 94 14.62 -8.34 -13.22
CA LEU A 94 15.05 -7.51 -14.34
C LEU A 94 15.48 -8.34 -15.58
N ARG A 95 15.72 -9.64 -15.41
CA ARG A 95 15.94 -10.60 -16.52
C ARG A 95 14.71 -10.82 -17.38
N GLU A 96 13.51 -10.44 -16.91
CA GLU A 96 12.29 -10.43 -17.72
C GLU A 96 12.31 -9.35 -18.81
N LEU A 97 13.15 -8.33 -18.64
CA LEU A 97 13.41 -7.37 -19.71
C LEU A 97 14.20 -8.03 -20.85
N PRO A 98 13.74 -7.98 -22.11
CA PRO A 98 14.35 -8.72 -23.21
C PRO A 98 15.85 -8.46 -23.39
N ALA A 99 16.31 -7.25 -23.08
CA ALA A 99 17.71 -6.86 -23.19
C ALA A 99 18.60 -7.35 -22.04
N LEU A 100 18.01 -7.76 -20.92
CA LEU A 100 18.72 -8.27 -19.75
C LEU A 100 18.53 -9.79 -19.56
N ARG A 101 17.85 -10.42 -20.48
CA ARG A 101 17.68 -11.89 -20.48
C ARG A 101 19.05 -12.56 -20.54
N ASP A 102 19.24 -13.59 -19.74
CA ASP A 102 20.48 -14.35 -19.64
C ASP A 102 21.69 -13.56 -19.06
N PHE A 103 21.46 -12.40 -18.47
CA PHE A 103 22.48 -11.64 -17.76
C PHE A 103 22.61 -12.12 -16.31
N ASP A 104 23.78 -12.68 -15.93
CA ASP A 104 23.93 -13.43 -14.66
C ASP A 104 24.57 -12.64 -13.51
N ASP A 105 24.93 -11.37 -13.70
CA ASP A 105 25.54 -10.58 -12.63
C ASP A 105 24.48 -9.95 -11.72
N ASP A 106 24.17 -10.64 -10.62
CA ASP A 106 23.20 -10.19 -9.62
C ASP A 106 23.60 -8.89 -8.91
N ALA A 107 24.91 -8.60 -8.80
CA ALA A 107 25.35 -7.35 -8.18
C ALA A 107 25.02 -6.14 -9.06
N VAL A 108 25.20 -6.29 -10.37
CA VAL A 108 24.83 -5.26 -11.35
C VAL A 108 23.31 -5.11 -11.46
N LEU A 109 22.57 -6.22 -11.46
CA LEU A 109 21.11 -6.17 -11.43
C LEU A 109 20.61 -5.47 -10.15
N GLY A 110 21.21 -5.73 -9.00
CA GLY A 110 20.92 -5.03 -7.76
C GLY A 110 21.17 -3.54 -7.86
N ALA A 111 22.33 -3.15 -8.42
CA ALA A 111 22.66 -1.74 -8.64
C ALA A 111 21.70 -1.02 -9.60
N LEU A 112 21.15 -1.73 -10.61
CA LEU A 112 20.10 -1.19 -11.48
C LEU A 112 18.76 -1.10 -10.76
N ALA A 113 18.39 -2.12 -9.99
CA ALA A 113 17.15 -2.16 -9.23
C ALA A 113 17.05 -0.99 -8.24
N ASP A 114 18.14 -0.65 -7.57
CA ASP A 114 18.22 0.47 -6.62
C ASP A 114 18.09 1.85 -7.27
N ARG A 115 18.22 1.94 -8.59
CA ARG A 115 18.15 3.18 -9.35
C ARG A 115 16.76 3.47 -9.92
N PHE A 116 15.83 2.56 -9.77
CA PHE A 116 14.45 2.82 -10.14
C PHE A 116 13.83 3.84 -9.19
N VAL A 117 13.05 4.76 -9.76
CA VAL A 117 12.34 5.81 -9.01
C VAL A 117 10.85 5.53 -9.07
N GLN A 118 10.23 5.36 -7.91
CA GLN A 118 8.79 5.18 -7.81
C GLN A 118 8.06 6.48 -8.15
N ARG A 119 7.03 6.38 -8.98
CA ARG A 119 6.08 7.46 -9.31
C ARG A 119 4.66 6.96 -9.26
N GLU A 120 3.79 7.83 -8.78
CA GLU A 120 2.35 7.61 -8.76
C GLU A 120 1.69 8.40 -9.90
N TYR A 121 0.81 7.75 -10.62
CA TYR A 121 0.05 8.34 -11.72
C TYR A 121 -1.44 8.18 -11.46
N GLU A 122 -2.17 9.27 -11.58
CA GLU A 122 -3.62 9.25 -11.50
C GLU A 122 -4.26 8.61 -12.73
N ALA A 123 -5.48 8.09 -12.59
CA ALA A 123 -6.24 7.57 -13.71
C ALA A 123 -6.38 8.64 -14.81
N GLY A 124 -6.15 8.26 -16.06
CA GLY A 124 -6.15 9.15 -17.22
C GLY A 124 -4.82 9.85 -17.49
N ALA A 125 -3.82 9.75 -16.61
CA ALA A 125 -2.50 10.33 -16.84
C ALA A 125 -1.77 9.62 -18.01
N VAL A 126 -0.99 10.38 -18.77
CA VAL A 126 -0.14 9.86 -19.85
C VAL A 126 1.24 9.57 -19.29
N LEU A 127 1.64 8.29 -19.29
CA LEU A 127 2.96 7.83 -18.85
C LEU A 127 4.02 8.03 -19.92
N ALA A 128 3.65 7.79 -21.17
CA ALA A 128 4.50 7.96 -22.34
C ALA A 128 3.65 8.35 -23.56
N GLU A 129 4.17 9.20 -24.44
CA GLU A 129 3.48 9.68 -25.64
C GLU A 129 4.09 9.08 -26.90
N ALA A 130 3.24 8.60 -27.80
CA ALA A 130 3.65 8.04 -29.09
C ALA A 130 4.50 9.05 -29.88
N GLY A 131 5.61 8.58 -30.47
CA GLY A 131 6.53 9.41 -31.24
C GLY A 131 7.54 10.21 -30.42
N ALA A 132 7.36 10.37 -29.11
CA ALA A 132 8.39 10.94 -28.24
C ALA A 132 9.61 10.00 -28.13
N PRO A 133 10.82 10.53 -27.88
CA PRO A 133 11.97 9.67 -27.65
C PRO A 133 11.76 8.81 -26.39
N VAL A 134 12.21 7.55 -26.42
CA VAL A 134 12.20 6.69 -25.24
C VAL A 134 13.36 7.12 -24.34
N ASP A 135 13.05 7.81 -23.25
CA ASP A 135 14.01 8.33 -22.28
C ASP A 135 14.08 7.51 -20.99
N ARG A 136 13.14 6.59 -20.82
CA ARG A 136 13.01 5.77 -19.59
C ARG A 136 12.36 4.42 -19.85
N ILE A 137 12.62 3.49 -18.94
CA ILE A 137 11.94 2.20 -18.82
C ILE A 137 10.88 2.35 -17.74
N LEU A 138 9.69 1.86 -18.01
CA LEU A 138 8.56 1.86 -17.09
C LEU A 138 8.27 0.41 -16.67
N LEU A 139 8.25 0.15 -15.38
CA LEU A 139 7.77 -1.10 -14.80
C LEU A 139 6.48 -0.79 -14.05
N LEU A 140 5.38 -1.43 -14.41
CA LEU A 140 4.09 -1.23 -13.76
C LEU A 140 4.01 -2.12 -12.52
N ALA A 141 4.22 -1.51 -11.35
CA ALA A 141 4.17 -2.22 -10.09
C ALA A 141 2.73 -2.46 -9.64
N HIS A 142 1.82 -1.52 -9.93
CA HIS A 142 0.41 -1.66 -9.63
C HIS A 142 -0.45 -0.80 -10.54
N GLY A 143 -1.65 -1.29 -10.86
CA GLY A 143 -2.63 -0.59 -11.67
C GLY A 143 -2.74 -1.15 -13.10
N LYS A 144 -3.46 -0.41 -13.94
CA LYS A 144 -3.72 -0.80 -15.33
C LYS A 144 -3.47 0.40 -16.25
N ALA A 145 -2.80 0.18 -17.38
CA ALA A 145 -2.58 1.21 -18.40
C ALA A 145 -2.86 0.66 -19.80
N HIS A 146 -3.47 1.47 -20.65
CA HIS A 146 -3.70 1.14 -22.05
C HIS A 146 -2.50 1.55 -22.92
N LYS A 147 -2.17 0.70 -23.88
CA LYS A 147 -1.35 1.04 -25.04
C LYS A 147 -2.27 1.57 -26.14
N LEU A 148 -2.15 2.84 -26.46
CA LEU A 148 -3.02 3.53 -27.42
C LEU A 148 -2.25 3.89 -28.68
N THR A 149 -2.91 3.74 -29.83
CA THR A 149 -2.43 4.28 -31.10
C THR A 149 -3.53 5.13 -31.74
N ARG A 150 -3.12 6.01 -32.61
CA ARG A 150 -4.09 6.81 -33.36
C ARG A 150 -4.72 5.95 -34.45
N GLY A 151 -6.03 5.75 -34.37
CA GLY A 151 -6.79 5.02 -35.37
C GLY A 151 -6.87 5.77 -36.68
N GLU A 152 -7.28 5.07 -37.72
CA GLU A 152 -7.40 5.60 -39.11
C GLU A 152 -8.36 6.79 -39.22
N TYR A 153 -9.35 6.88 -38.32
CA TYR A 153 -10.34 7.96 -38.28
C TYR A 153 -10.05 9.02 -37.19
N GLY A 154 -8.85 8.97 -36.57
CA GLY A 154 -8.42 9.98 -35.62
C GLY A 154 -8.76 9.69 -34.17
N ASP A 155 -9.50 8.62 -33.88
CA ASP A 155 -9.81 8.16 -32.55
C ASP A 155 -8.67 7.33 -31.96
N ASP A 156 -8.59 7.25 -30.61
CA ASP A 156 -7.61 6.42 -29.92
C ASP A 156 -8.04 4.95 -29.99
N ALA A 157 -7.24 4.11 -30.63
CA ALA A 157 -7.42 2.67 -30.67
C ALA A 157 -6.59 2.00 -29.58
N VAL A 158 -7.20 1.10 -28.79
CA VAL A 158 -6.52 0.33 -27.75
C VAL A 158 -5.80 -0.85 -28.39
N LEU A 159 -4.48 -0.87 -28.35
CA LEU A 159 -3.64 -1.97 -28.83
C LEU A 159 -3.49 -3.08 -27.81
N GLY A 160 -3.55 -2.76 -26.53
CA GLY A 160 -3.38 -3.72 -25.44
C GLY A 160 -3.45 -3.05 -24.08
N LEU A 161 -3.45 -3.90 -23.07
CA LEU A 161 -3.46 -3.54 -21.65
C LEU A 161 -2.11 -3.89 -21.02
N LEU A 162 -1.56 -2.98 -20.23
CA LEU A 162 -0.49 -3.24 -19.28
C LEU A 162 -1.10 -3.41 -17.90
N ALA A 163 -0.66 -4.40 -17.17
CA ALA A 163 -1.07 -4.72 -15.80
C ALA A 163 0.15 -4.92 -14.90
N ASP A 164 -0.09 -5.26 -13.65
CA ASP A 164 0.96 -5.49 -12.65
C ASP A 164 2.02 -6.48 -13.19
N GLY A 165 3.29 -6.11 -13.08
CA GLY A 165 4.42 -6.89 -13.60
C GLY A 165 4.82 -6.59 -15.04
N ASP A 166 3.97 -5.90 -15.81
CA ASP A 166 4.28 -5.55 -17.19
C ASP A 166 5.28 -4.37 -17.26
N HIS A 167 5.97 -4.30 -18.38
CA HIS A 167 6.96 -3.25 -18.63
C HIS A 167 6.76 -2.57 -19.99
N ALA A 168 7.27 -1.35 -20.11
CA ALA A 168 7.32 -0.60 -21.36
C ALA A 168 8.62 0.20 -21.49
N GLY A 169 9.02 0.52 -22.72
CA GLY A 169 10.25 1.30 -22.96
C GLY A 169 11.54 0.49 -22.86
N SER A 170 11.47 -0.83 -22.70
CA SER A 170 12.68 -1.70 -22.63
C SER A 170 13.56 -1.64 -23.87
N GLY A 171 13.03 -1.17 -25.02
CA GLY A 171 13.80 -0.90 -26.24
C GLY A 171 14.93 0.11 -26.06
N LEU A 172 14.85 0.97 -25.03
CA LEU A 172 15.92 1.91 -24.67
C LEU A 172 17.28 1.23 -24.43
N LEU A 173 17.26 0.01 -23.87
CA LEU A 173 18.47 -0.77 -23.64
C LEU A 173 19.14 -1.24 -24.92
N LEU A 174 18.38 -1.38 -26.00
CA LEU A 174 18.85 -1.87 -27.30
C LEU A 174 19.14 -0.74 -28.28
N ASP A 175 18.30 0.29 -28.32
CA ASP A 175 18.41 1.42 -29.23
C ASP A 175 18.07 2.73 -28.52
N GLN A 176 19.09 3.57 -28.33
CA GLN A 176 18.96 4.89 -27.71
C GLN A 176 18.20 5.92 -28.55
N GLY A 177 18.05 5.66 -29.84
CA GLY A 177 17.28 6.49 -30.78
C GLY A 177 15.81 6.10 -30.89
N SER A 178 15.37 5.09 -30.16
CA SER A 178 14.02 4.55 -30.25
C SER A 178 12.98 5.58 -29.81
N ARG A 179 11.81 5.54 -30.46
CA ARG A 179 10.65 6.36 -30.12
C ARG A 179 9.54 5.48 -29.58
N TRP A 180 8.73 6.04 -28.70
CA TRP A 180 7.56 5.36 -28.19
C TRP A 180 6.63 4.98 -29.35
N PRO A 181 6.38 3.67 -29.57
CA PRO A 181 5.55 3.23 -30.71
C PRO A 181 4.06 3.50 -30.47
N HIS A 182 3.67 3.70 -29.23
CA HIS A 182 2.29 3.94 -28.81
C HIS A 182 2.27 4.81 -27.55
N THR A 183 1.14 5.46 -27.31
CA THR A 183 0.91 6.20 -26.07
C THR A 183 0.54 5.22 -24.96
N VAL A 184 1.14 5.38 -23.80
CA VAL A 184 0.79 4.62 -22.58
C VAL A 184 0.00 5.53 -21.67
N LYS A 185 -1.25 5.17 -21.37
CA LYS A 185 -2.17 5.98 -20.56
C LYS A 185 -2.76 5.16 -19.45
N ALA A 186 -2.68 5.69 -18.23
CA ALA A 186 -3.24 5.05 -17.04
C ALA A 186 -4.78 4.91 -17.16
N VAL A 187 -5.28 3.73 -16.87
CA VAL A 187 -6.73 3.44 -16.76
C VAL A 187 -7.18 3.57 -15.32
N THR A 188 -6.39 3.04 -14.42
CA THR A 188 -6.55 3.18 -12.96
C THR A 188 -5.40 4.00 -12.40
N PRO A 189 -5.44 4.45 -11.15
CA PRO A 189 -4.24 4.94 -10.49
C PRO A 189 -3.13 3.89 -10.56
N CYS A 190 -1.91 4.32 -10.93
CA CYS A 190 -0.79 3.42 -11.18
C CYS A 190 0.41 3.78 -10.33
N THR A 191 1.03 2.76 -9.74
CA THR A 191 2.36 2.85 -9.16
C THR A 191 3.37 2.31 -10.18
N VAL A 192 4.29 3.16 -10.63
CA VAL A 192 5.25 2.86 -11.69
C VAL A 192 6.66 3.06 -11.17
N LEU A 193 7.56 2.12 -11.47
CA LEU A 193 8.98 2.29 -11.26
C LEU A 193 9.63 2.73 -12.58
N GLU A 194 10.32 3.86 -12.56
CA GLU A 194 10.97 4.45 -13.72
C GLU A 194 12.49 4.34 -13.62
N LEU A 195 13.14 3.83 -14.67
CA LEU A 195 14.57 3.85 -14.83
C LEU A 195 14.95 4.71 -16.03
N ARG A 196 15.66 5.78 -15.81
CA ARG A 196 16.09 6.71 -16.87
C ARG A 196 17.26 6.12 -17.69
N GLY A 197 17.31 6.48 -18.97
CA GLY A 197 18.35 6.02 -19.90
C GLY A 197 19.75 6.46 -19.52
N ASP A 198 19.91 7.69 -19.02
CA ASP A 198 21.20 8.21 -18.55
C ASP A 198 21.76 7.37 -17.38
N VAL A 199 20.91 6.89 -16.49
CA VAL A 199 21.29 6.03 -15.37
C VAL A 199 21.73 4.64 -15.85
N VAL A 200 21.08 4.11 -16.88
CA VAL A 200 21.48 2.84 -17.50
C VAL A 200 22.87 2.96 -18.13
N GLU A 201 23.12 4.04 -18.86
CA GLU A 201 24.42 4.33 -19.47
C GLU A 201 25.52 4.47 -18.41
N GLU A 202 25.24 5.21 -17.34
CA GLU A 202 26.18 5.36 -16.23
C GLU A 202 26.52 4.01 -15.60
N THR A 203 25.53 3.14 -15.41
CA THR A 203 25.72 1.81 -14.85
C THR A 203 26.52 0.90 -15.80
N ALA A 204 26.16 0.92 -17.08
CA ALA A 204 26.89 0.17 -18.12
C ALA A 204 28.35 0.66 -18.30
N ALA A 205 28.58 1.95 -18.08
CA ALA A 205 29.96 2.50 -18.12
C ALA A 205 30.83 2.01 -16.95
N ARG A 206 30.20 1.63 -15.83
CA ARG A 206 30.90 1.12 -14.64
C ARG A 206 30.99 -0.40 -14.59
N ALA A 207 30.15 -1.10 -15.35
CA ALA A 207 30.02 -2.55 -15.36
C ALA A 207 30.36 -3.06 -16.79
N ASP A 208 31.59 -3.44 -17.02
CA ASP A 208 32.04 -3.94 -18.35
C ASP A 208 31.23 -5.17 -18.80
N GLY A 209 30.81 -6.02 -17.87
CA GLY A 209 29.98 -7.19 -18.16
C GLY A 209 28.60 -6.80 -18.73
N LEU A 210 27.96 -5.77 -18.17
CA LEU A 210 26.68 -5.28 -18.66
C LEU A 210 26.83 -4.66 -20.06
N ARG A 211 27.86 -3.86 -20.26
CA ARG A 211 28.16 -3.27 -21.58
C ARG A 211 28.33 -4.35 -22.63
N ALA A 212 29.19 -5.34 -22.36
CA ALA A 212 29.47 -6.44 -23.29
C ALA A 212 28.21 -7.24 -23.61
N HIS A 213 27.36 -7.49 -22.60
CA HIS A 213 26.08 -8.18 -22.78
C HIS A 213 25.12 -7.36 -23.67
N LEU A 214 24.94 -6.07 -23.41
CA LEU A 214 24.07 -5.22 -24.22
C LEU A 214 24.57 -5.09 -25.66
N ASP A 215 25.87 -5.00 -25.87
CA ASP A 215 26.46 -4.96 -27.20
C ASP A 215 26.31 -6.30 -27.96
N ASP A 216 26.40 -7.42 -27.27
CA ASP A 216 26.10 -8.75 -27.84
C ASP A 216 24.63 -8.85 -28.25
N VAL A 217 23.68 -8.44 -27.35
CA VAL A 217 22.25 -8.46 -27.66
C VAL A 217 21.92 -7.54 -28.84
N ARG A 218 22.51 -6.35 -28.90
CA ARG A 218 22.36 -5.41 -30.04
C ARG A 218 22.89 -5.97 -31.33
N SER A 219 23.97 -6.77 -31.31
CA SER A 219 24.56 -7.36 -32.49
C SER A 219 23.79 -8.56 -33.03
N ARG A 220 22.90 -9.16 -32.21
CA ARG A 220 22.08 -10.29 -32.64
C ARG A 220 21.12 -9.86 -33.74
N PRO A 221 21.03 -10.57 -34.88
CA PRO A 221 20.11 -10.21 -35.93
C PRO A 221 18.67 -10.24 -35.40
N SER A 222 17.94 -9.17 -35.64
CA SER A 222 16.50 -9.15 -35.36
C SER A 222 15.82 -10.28 -36.13
N LYS A 223 15.00 -11.10 -35.43
CA LYS A 223 14.22 -12.12 -36.12
C LYS A 223 13.35 -11.43 -37.16
N SER A 224 13.32 -11.98 -38.39
CA SER A 224 12.49 -11.46 -39.47
C SER A 224 11.02 -11.46 -39.03
N GLN A 225 10.34 -10.38 -39.34
CA GLN A 225 8.90 -10.24 -39.06
C GLN A 225 8.20 -9.94 -40.40
N ASN A 226 6.99 -10.45 -40.53
CA ASN A 226 6.15 -10.08 -41.64
C ASN A 226 5.56 -8.68 -41.45
N LYS A 227 4.83 -8.20 -42.48
CA LYS A 227 4.15 -6.87 -42.44
C LYS A 227 3.11 -6.71 -41.31
N HIS A 228 2.70 -7.78 -40.65
CA HIS A 228 1.77 -7.82 -39.53
C HIS A 228 2.47 -7.89 -38.17
N GLY A 229 3.81 -7.90 -38.14
CA GLY A 229 4.58 -8.00 -36.89
C GLY A 229 4.72 -9.42 -36.36
N GLU A 230 4.28 -10.44 -37.12
CA GLU A 230 4.45 -11.84 -36.75
C GLU A 230 5.89 -12.28 -36.98
N ALA A 231 6.51 -12.86 -35.93
CA ALA A 231 7.89 -13.34 -36.00
C ALA A 231 7.98 -14.61 -36.86
N GLU A 232 9.11 -14.76 -37.54
CA GLU A 232 9.44 -16.01 -38.22
C GLU A 232 9.49 -17.16 -37.22
N ILE A 233 8.60 -18.14 -37.40
CA ILE A 233 8.52 -19.33 -36.57
C ILE A 233 9.39 -20.41 -37.17
N GLY A 234 10.44 -20.82 -36.46
CA GLY A 234 11.21 -22.00 -36.81
C GLY A 234 10.38 -23.26 -36.51
N ILE A 235 9.99 -24.01 -37.56
CA ILE A 235 9.33 -25.30 -37.40
C ILE A 235 10.40 -26.36 -37.23
N HIS A 236 10.46 -27.01 -36.09
CA HIS A 236 11.31 -28.18 -35.85
C HIS A 236 10.47 -29.44 -35.91
N SER A 237 10.89 -30.43 -36.70
CA SER A 237 10.29 -31.73 -36.72
C SER A 237 10.88 -32.59 -35.61
N GLY A 238 10.05 -33.08 -34.72
CA GLY A 238 10.43 -33.98 -33.63
C GLY A 238 10.30 -33.34 -32.24
N HIS A 239 10.15 -34.17 -31.22
CA HIS A 239 10.16 -33.73 -29.84
C HIS A 239 11.59 -33.46 -29.38
N SER A 240 11.89 -32.23 -29.04
CA SER A 240 13.14 -31.83 -28.38
C SER A 240 13.06 -31.90 -26.86
N GLY A 241 12.05 -32.59 -26.31
CA GLY A 241 11.75 -32.63 -24.90
C GLY A 241 10.61 -31.69 -24.49
N GLU A 242 10.35 -31.59 -23.20
CA GLU A 242 9.39 -30.65 -22.63
C GLU A 242 9.95 -29.21 -22.74
N ALA A 243 9.03 -28.26 -22.94
CA ALA A 243 9.44 -26.87 -22.90
C ALA A 243 10.07 -26.55 -21.53
N PRO A 244 11.17 -25.77 -21.49
CA PRO A 244 11.74 -25.36 -20.23
C PRO A 244 10.72 -24.54 -19.44
N LEU A 245 10.47 -24.96 -18.21
CA LEU A 245 9.65 -24.21 -17.27
C LEU A 245 10.46 -23.03 -16.72
N GLY A 246 9.77 -21.94 -16.40
CA GLY A 246 10.39 -20.82 -15.72
C GLY A 246 11.07 -21.24 -14.41
N GLY A 247 12.24 -20.68 -14.13
CA GLY A 247 12.95 -20.95 -12.89
C GLY A 247 12.19 -20.30 -11.71
N THR A 248 11.92 -21.08 -10.66
CA THR A 248 11.34 -20.54 -9.41
C THR A 248 12.44 -20.40 -8.37
N PHE A 249 12.57 -19.22 -7.82
CA PHE A 249 13.59 -18.91 -6.83
C PHE A 249 12.94 -18.58 -5.51
N VAL A 250 13.61 -18.93 -4.43
CA VAL A 250 13.19 -18.61 -3.06
C VAL A 250 14.37 -17.99 -2.34
N ASP A 251 14.19 -16.78 -1.87
CA ASP A 251 15.20 -16.06 -1.11
C ASP A 251 14.57 -15.41 0.14
N TYR A 252 15.40 -14.81 0.96
CA TYR A 252 14.99 -14.03 2.11
C TYR A 252 15.23 -12.55 1.82
N GLU A 253 14.36 -11.72 2.37
CA GLU A 253 14.50 -10.27 2.28
C GLU A 253 15.86 -9.82 2.84
N THR A 254 16.65 -9.12 2.04
CA THR A 254 18.01 -8.67 2.43
C THR A 254 17.99 -7.52 3.43
N SER A 255 16.89 -6.76 3.45
CA SER A 255 16.64 -5.67 4.39
C SER A 255 15.31 -5.91 5.12
N PRO A 256 15.29 -6.88 6.07
CA PRO A 256 14.06 -7.20 6.78
C PRO A 256 13.57 -6.00 7.57
N ARG A 257 12.26 -5.80 7.54
CA ARG A 257 11.62 -4.71 8.26
C ARG A 257 11.77 -4.91 9.77
N GLU A 258 12.18 -3.86 10.44
CA GLU A 258 12.22 -3.78 11.89
C GLU A 258 11.02 -2.95 12.38
N TYR A 259 10.31 -3.47 13.38
CA TYR A 259 9.20 -2.78 14.01
C TYR A 259 9.56 -2.45 15.44
N GLU A 260 9.41 -1.19 15.79
CA GLU A 260 9.47 -0.78 17.19
C GLU A 260 8.16 -1.11 17.88
N LEU A 261 8.25 -1.81 19.00
CA LEU A 261 7.10 -2.05 19.86
C LEU A 261 6.82 -0.77 20.62
N ALA A 262 5.72 -0.11 20.31
CA ALA A 262 5.25 1.06 21.02
C ALA A 262 4.24 0.69 22.10
N VAL A 263 4.34 1.30 23.26
CA VAL A 263 3.38 1.18 24.35
C VAL A 263 2.59 2.47 24.45
N ALA A 264 1.30 2.40 24.20
CA ALA A 264 0.40 3.50 24.50
C ALA A 264 0.06 3.48 26.00
N GLN A 265 0.48 4.50 26.73
CA GLN A 265 0.24 4.63 28.16
C GLN A 265 -0.55 5.90 28.47
N ALA A 266 -1.58 5.78 29.28
CA ALA A 266 -2.32 6.90 29.82
C ALA A 266 -2.25 6.92 31.34
N VAL A 267 -2.11 8.11 31.91
CA VAL A 267 -2.19 8.33 33.33
C VAL A 267 -3.54 8.95 33.67
N LEU A 268 -4.43 8.16 34.27
CA LEU A 268 -5.72 8.62 34.76
C LEU A 268 -5.60 9.13 36.18
N ARG A 269 -5.89 10.43 36.39
CA ARG A 269 -5.99 11.05 37.71
C ARG A 269 -7.40 11.49 37.95
N VAL A 270 -8.09 10.82 38.85
CA VAL A 270 -9.47 11.11 39.20
C VAL A 270 -9.52 11.87 40.51
N HIS A 271 -10.15 13.05 40.49
CA HIS A 271 -10.51 13.76 41.72
C HIS A 271 -11.89 13.31 42.15
N SER A 272 -11.98 12.64 43.29
CA SER A 272 -13.22 12.10 43.82
C SER A 272 -13.40 12.55 45.26
N ARG A 273 -14.65 12.83 45.66
CA ARG A 273 -15.01 13.03 47.07
C ARG A 273 -15.28 11.67 47.71
N VAL A 274 -15.14 11.60 49.04
CA VAL A 274 -15.49 10.40 49.79
C VAL A 274 -16.93 9.95 49.52
N SER A 275 -17.85 10.91 49.41
CA SER A 275 -19.26 10.62 49.06
C SER A 275 -19.43 10.00 47.67
N ASP A 276 -18.59 10.36 46.70
CA ASP A 276 -18.64 9.84 45.33
C ASP A 276 -18.17 8.40 45.23
N LEU A 277 -17.27 7.96 46.13
CA LEU A 277 -16.77 6.59 46.20
C LEU A 277 -17.85 5.59 46.62
N TYR A 278 -18.87 6.06 47.35
CA TYR A 278 -19.98 5.25 47.81
C TYR A 278 -21.29 5.53 47.08
N SER A 279 -21.26 6.36 46.04
CA SER A 279 -22.43 6.74 45.28
C SER A 279 -22.67 5.76 44.14
N THR A 280 -23.35 4.67 44.44
CA THR A 280 -23.87 3.79 43.40
C THR A 280 -25.20 4.31 42.88
N PRO A 281 -25.49 4.27 41.55
CA PRO A 281 -24.74 3.59 40.47
C PRO A 281 -23.69 4.43 39.72
N MET A 282 -23.35 5.59 40.22
CA MET A 282 -22.50 6.58 39.51
C MET A 282 -21.05 6.65 40.04
N ASP A 283 -20.34 5.53 40.01
CA ASP A 283 -18.91 5.52 40.32
C ASP A 283 -18.12 6.26 39.21
N GLN A 284 -17.59 7.43 39.58
CA GLN A 284 -16.82 8.27 38.66
C GLN A 284 -15.51 7.65 38.22
N THR A 285 -14.84 6.91 39.09
CA THR A 285 -13.58 6.27 38.79
C THR A 285 -13.79 5.20 37.74
N GLU A 286 -14.81 4.40 37.90
CA GLU A 286 -15.18 3.38 36.93
C GLU A 286 -15.55 3.99 35.57
N GLN A 287 -16.33 5.06 35.55
CA GLN A 287 -16.72 5.71 34.29
C GLN A 287 -15.54 6.38 33.58
N GLN A 288 -14.64 7.04 34.31
CA GLN A 288 -13.44 7.64 33.73
C GLN A 288 -12.48 6.54 33.24
N LEU A 289 -12.35 5.44 33.93
CA LEU A 289 -11.55 4.30 33.48
C LEU A 289 -12.10 3.70 32.18
N ARG A 290 -13.42 3.53 32.08
CA ARG A 290 -14.09 3.03 30.88
C ARG A 290 -13.82 3.93 29.68
N LEU A 291 -14.01 5.24 29.84
CA LEU A 291 -13.73 6.21 28.75
C LEU A 291 -12.24 6.22 28.35
N THR A 292 -11.35 6.03 29.30
CA THR A 292 -9.92 5.93 29.01
C THR A 292 -9.58 4.68 28.20
N ILE A 293 -10.21 3.55 28.54
CA ILE A 293 -10.03 2.28 27.81
C ILE A 293 -10.61 2.41 26.38
N GLU A 294 -11.76 3.04 26.22
CA GLU A 294 -12.35 3.29 24.90
C GLU A 294 -11.40 4.14 24.04
N ALA A 295 -10.91 5.25 24.58
CA ALA A 295 -9.95 6.10 23.86
C ALA A 295 -8.63 5.38 23.50
N LEU A 296 -8.14 4.46 24.37
CA LEU A 296 -7.00 3.60 24.05
C LEU A 296 -7.27 2.68 22.86
N ARG A 297 -8.44 2.04 22.85
CA ARG A 297 -8.83 1.15 21.75
C ARG A 297 -8.97 1.90 20.44
N GLU A 298 -9.64 3.05 20.45
CA GLU A 298 -9.75 3.90 19.28
C GLU A 298 -8.37 4.29 18.71
N ARG A 299 -7.43 4.64 19.59
CA ARG A 299 -6.05 4.96 19.18
C ARG A 299 -5.34 3.74 18.60
N GLN A 300 -5.46 2.56 19.23
CA GLN A 300 -4.87 1.32 18.74
C GLN A 300 -5.46 0.93 17.39
N GLU A 301 -6.78 1.00 17.22
CA GLU A 301 -7.44 0.73 15.95
C GLU A 301 -6.99 1.70 14.86
N HIS A 302 -6.91 2.99 15.19
CA HIS A 302 -6.40 4.00 14.27
C HIS A 302 -4.97 3.70 13.81
N ASP A 303 -4.08 3.35 14.73
CA ASP A 303 -2.68 3.07 14.41
C ASP A 303 -2.54 1.75 13.61
N LEU A 304 -3.32 0.72 13.94
CA LEU A 304 -3.34 -0.54 13.19
C LEU A 304 -3.82 -0.35 11.74
N LEU A 305 -4.68 0.61 11.48
CA LEU A 305 -5.17 0.89 10.13
C LEU A 305 -4.29 1.90 9.38
N ASN A 306 -3.90 2.99 10.02
CA ASN A 306 -3.38 4.17 9.33
C ASN A 306 -1.87 4.40 9.52
N ASN A 307 -1.17 3.64 10.36
CA ASN A 307 0.25 3.84 10.55
C ASN A 307 1.01 3.55 9.24
N PRO A 308 1.86 4.49 8.75
CA PRO A 308 2.61 4.30 7.50
C PRO A 308 3.54 3.09 7.53
N ASP A 309 4.09 2.75 8.70
CA ASP A 309 5.11 1.72 8.83
C ASP A 309 4.52 0.31 8.96
N PHE A 310 3.43 0.15 9.72
CA PHE A 310 2.83 -1.16 9.97
C PHE A 310 1.31 -1.21 9.77
N GLY A 311 0.65 -0.08 9.53
CA GLY A 311 -0.80 -0.03 9.37
C GLY A 311 -1.28 -0.77 8.13
N LEU A 312 -2.45 -1.40 8.24
CA LEU A 312 -3.02 -2.26 7.20
C LEU A 312 -3.17 -1.53 5.86
N LEU A 313 -3.65 -0.28 5.87
CA LEU A 313 -3.90 0.48 4.64
C LEU A 313 -2.63 0.79 3.84
N HIS A 314 -1.47 0.81 4.48
CA HIS A 314 -0.19 1.09 3.83
C HIS A 314 0.63 -0.17 3.53
N ASN A 315 0.30 -1.29 4.16
CA ASN A 315 1.08 -2.52 4.10
C ASN A 315 0.33 -3.71 3.48
N ALA A 316 -0.92 -3.53 3.05
CA ALA A 316 -1.61 -4.53 2.25
C ALA A 316 -0.83 -4.77 0.95
N ASP A 317 -0.71 -6.03 0.53
CA ASP A 317 -0.06 -6.40 -0.72
C ASP A 317 -0.71 -5.66 -1.90
N LEU A 318 0.11 -5.26 -2.87
CA LEU A 318 -0.38 -4.55 -4.06
C LEU A 318 -1.38 -5.40 -4.84
N SER A 319 -1.18 -6.71 -4.91
CA SER A 319 -2.09 -7.65 -5.55
C SER A 319 -3.47 -7.73 -4.88
N GLN A 320 -3.57 -7.33 -3.61
CA GLN A 320 -4.81 -7.29 -2.84
C GLN A 320 -5.50 -5.92 -2.86
N ARG A 321 -4.95 -4.97 -3.60
CA ARG A 321 -5.52 -3.63 -3.74
C ARG A 321 -6.23 -3.53 -5.06
N ILE A 322 -7.49 -3.17 -5.04
CA ILE A 322 -8.22 -2.76 -6.23
C ILE A 322 -8.47 -1.26 -6.18
N HIS A 323 -8.46 -0.62 -7.33
CA HIS A 323 -8.79 0.79 -7.44
C HIS A 323 -10.22 0.94 -7.93
N THR A 324 -11.00 1.74 -7.22
CA THR A 324 -12.33 2.09 -7.66
C THR A 324 -12.27 2.84 -9.00
N ARG A 325 -13.16 2.54 -9.92
CA ARG A 325 -13.14 3.11 -11.29
C ARG A 325 -13.51 4.59 -11.30
N THR A 326 -14.48 4.97 -10.49
CA THR A 326 -14.96 6.36 -10.38
C THR A 326 -15.57 6.61 -9.01
N GLY A 327 -14.86 7.33 -8.15
CA GLY A 327 -15.39 7.77 -6.85
C GLY A 327 -15.38 6.70 -5.75
N PRO A 328 -16.34 6.72 -4.83
CA PRO A 328 -16.40 5.81 -3.71
C PRO A 328 -16.64 4.36 -4.17
N PRO A 329 -16.23 3.35 -3.36
CA PRO A 329 -16.44 1.94 -3.67
C PRO A 329 -17.91 1.60 -3.96
N THR A 330 -18.11 0.74 -4.94
CA THR A 330 -19.42 0.22 -5.38
C THR A 330 -19.51 -1.29 -5.07
N PRO A 331 -20.71 -1.90 -5.10
CA PRO A 331 -20.83 -3.34 -4.98
C PRO A 331 -20.02 -4.13 -6.02
N ASP A 332 -19.88 -3.59 -7.25
CA ASP A 332 -19.11 -4.22 -8.32
C ASP A 332 -17.60 -4.28 -7.99
N ASP A 333 -17.08 -3.26 -7.28
CA ASP A 333 -15.69 -3.27 -6.81
C ASP A 333 -15.48 -4.35 -5.72
N LEU A 334 -16.52 -4.63 -4.92
CA LEU A 334 -16.48 -5.70 -3.93
C LEU A 334 -16.49 -7.09 -4.60
N ASP A 335 -17.30 -7.25 -5.66
CA ASP A 335 -17.33 -8.49 -6.44
C ASP A 335 -15.97 -8.73 -7.14
N GLU A 336 -15.32 -7.67 -7.62
CA GLU A 336 -13.96 -7.76 -8.19
C GLU A 336 -12.92 -8.17 -7.12
N LEU A 337 -13.09 -7.73 -5.87
CA LEU A 337 -12.19 -8.10 -4.77
C LEU A 337 -12.34 -9.57 -4.35
N LEU A 338 -13.53 -10.15 -4.55
CA LEU A 338 -13.84 -11.52 -4.15
C LEU A 338 -13.57 -12.56 -5.26
N SER A 339 -13.32 -12.12 -6.48
CA SER A 339 -13.05 -12.97 -7.66
C SER A 339 -11.57 -13.30 -7.82
#